data_bfc69b5cb41b51a46610d78717e98656
#
_entry.id   bfc69b5cb41b51a46610d78717e98656
#
_cell.length_a   1.000
_cell.length_b   1.000
_cell.length_c   1.000
_cell.angle_alpha   90.00
_cell.angle_beta   90.00
_cell.angle_gamma   90.00
#
_symmetry.space_group_name_H-M   'P 1'
#
loop_
_entity.id
_entity.type
_entity.pdbx_description
1 polymer ?
#
loop_
_entity_poly.entity_id
_entity_poly.type
_entity_poly.pdbx_seq_one_letter_code
_entity_poly.pdbx_strand_id
1 'polypeptide(L)'
;MPPALTHALIAARLPPRREPDRAPSRVPDGALRDAMRAALAARPPGRLRVFAYGSLMWDRGSVPHDQALTGWLRGFARRYCLRDEHDRGTPEAPSLTLGVEPAPGEACGGVLFRLPALGEDEALWKVWRHEMPSGFYLAQWVDVAAGPDGEAPCRALTFVADSGHELYAGRMPEAEVAEILARGVGPQGTAAAYLLDTAEALRREGMPDPLLDRLADAVGARLAG
;
A
#
# COMPACT_ATOMS: atom_id res chain seq x y z
N MET A 1 -24.33 15.80 -8.50
CA MET A 1 -23.19 15.12 -7.83
C MET A 1 -22.63 14.10 -8.80
N PRO A 2 -21.31 13.98 -8.95
CA PRO A 2 -20.73 12.89 -9.72
C PRO A 2 -21.15 11.56 -9.08
N PRO A 3 -21.31 10.49 -9.89
CA PRO A 3 -21.62 9.19 -9.33
C PRO A 3 -20.48 8.69 -8.45
N ALA A 4 -20.83 8.09 -7.31
CA ALA A 4 -19.86 7.51 -6.41
C ALA A 4 -19.10 6.36 -7.10
N LEU A 5 -17.80 6.25 -6.84
CA LEU A 5 -17.01 5.09 -7.25
C LEU A 5 -17.55 3.84 -6.54
N THR A 6 -17.91 2.83 -7.32
CA THR A 6 -18.40 1.54 -6.81
C THR A 6 -17.80 0.39 -7.61
N HIS A 7 -17.72 -0.80 -7.01
CA HIS A 7 -17.27 -2.00 -7.74
C HIS A 7 -18.17 -2.31 -8.96
N ALA A 8 -19.46 -2.01 -8.89
CA ALA A 8 -20.37 -2.17 -10.03
C ALA A 8 -20.01 -1.22 -11.20
N LEU A 9 -19.72 0.06 -10.90
CA LEU A 9 -19.29 1.03 -11.91
C LEU A 9 -17.94 0.61 -12.53
N ILE A 10 -16.98 0.20 -11.71
CA ILE A 10 -15.67 -0.27 -12.16
C ILE A 10 -15.83 -1.47 -13.11
N ALA A 11 -16.59 -2.49 -12.70
CA ALA A 11 -16.82 -3.70 -13.52
C ALA A 11 -17.58 -3.42 -14.83
N ALA A 12 -18.40 -2.39 -14.88
CA ALA A 12 -19.10 -1.99 -16.09
C ALA A 12 -18.21 -1.25 -17.10
N ARG A 13 -17.09 -0.70 -16.66
CA ARG A 13 -16.22 0.21 -17.46
C ARG A 13 -14.83 -0.34 -17.75
N LEU A 14 -14.31 -1.22 -16.90
CA LEU A 14 -12.94 -1.74 -16.99
C LEU A 14 -12.95 -3.27 -17.04
N PRO A 15 -12.03 -3.89 -17.81
CA PRO A 15 -11.84 -5.33 -17.74
C PRO A 15 -11.35 -5.71 -16.33
N PRO A 16 -11.68 -6.93 -15.85
CA PRO A 16 -11.32 -7.35 -14.50
C PRO A 16 -9.82 -7.51 -14.29
N ARG A 17 -9.08 -7.86 -15.34
CA ARG A 17 -7.62 -8.06 -15.35
C ARG A 17 -7.05 -7.75 -16.72
N ARG A 18 -5.74 -7.47 -16.73
CA ARG A 18 -4.92 -7.35 -17.93
C ARG A 18 -3.58 -8.03 -17.68
N GLU A 19 -3.25 -9.00 -18.50
CA GLU A 19 -1.93 -9.63 -18.48
C GLU A 19 -0.93 -8.75 -19.23
N PRO A 20 0.32 -8.64 -18.73
CA PRO A 20 1.37 -7.90 -19.42
C PRO A 20 1.87 -8.65 -20.66
N ASP A 21 2.29 -7.94 -21.70
CA ASP A 21 2.92 -8.52 -22.89
C ASP A 21 4.31 -9.08 -22.55
N ARG A 22 4.96 -8.52 -21.54
CA ARG A 22 6.22 -9.02 -20.97
C ARG A 22 6.14 -9.04 -19.44
N ALA A 23 6.79 -10.03 -18.82
CA ALA A 23 6.87 -10.09 -17.37
C ALA A 23 7.62 -8.85 -16.82
N PRO A 24 7.07 -8.15 -15.83
CA PRO A 24 7.77 -7.06 -15.17
C PRO A 24 9.01 -7.58 -14.42
N SER A 25 10.02 -6.72 -14.28
CA SER A 25 11.21 -7.04 -13.49
C SER A 25 10.84 -7.26 -12.04
N ARG A 26 11.34 -8.34 -11.42
CA ARG A 26 11.12 -8.63 -10.01
C ARG A 26 12.42 -8.92 -9.31
N VAL A 27 12.52 -8.50 -8.05
CA VAL A 27 13.65 -8.83 -7.19
C VAL A 27 13.64 -10.34 -6.93
N PRO A 28 14.77 -11.07 -7.16
CA PRO A 28 14.84 -12.51 -6.92
C PRO A 28 14.63 -12.87 -5.44
N ASP A 29 14.00 -14.02 -5.16
CA ASP A 29 13.72 -14.50 -3.80
C ASP A 29 14.96 -14.54 -2.90
N GLY A 30 16.14 -14.86 -3.44
CA GLY A 30 17.41 -14.84 -2.68
C GLY A 30 17.73 -13.43 -2.16
N ALA A 31 17.68 -12.43 -3.03
CA ALA A 31 17.93 -11.03 -2.65
C ALA A 31 16.84 -10.52 -1.67
N LEU A 32 15.57 -10.91 -1.86
CA LEU A 32 14.51 -10.59 -0.91
C LEU A 32 14.78 -11.19 0.49
N ARG A 33 15.26 -12.43 0.58
CA ARG A 33 15.62 -13.07 1.86
C ARG A 33 16.80 -12.37 2.53
N ASP A 34 17.81 -11.96 1.76
CA ASP A 34 18.97 -11.25 2.30
C ASP A 34 18.57 -9.86 2.83
N ALA A 35 17.73 -9.13 2.11
CA ALA A 35 17.18 -7.85 2.55
C ALA A 35 16.31 -8.01 3.82
N MET A 36 15.48 -9.04 3.90
CA MET A 36 14.70 -9.33 5.10
C MET A 36 15.59 -9.63 6.31
N ARG A 37 16.64 -10.44 6.13
CA ARG A 37 17.61 -10.74 7.21
C ARG A 37 18.33 -9.47 7.68
N ALA A 38 18.72 -8.59 6.75
CA ALA A 38 19.34 -7.31 7.09
C ALA A 38 18.40 -6.42 7.90
N ALA A 39 17.12 -6.35 7.53
CA ALA A 39 16.11 -5.61 8.30
C ALA A 39 15.90 -6.21 9.70
N LEU A 40 15.87 -7.55 9.82
CA LEU A 40 15.75 -8.23 11.12
C LEU A 40 17.01 -8.04 11.99
N ALA A 41 18.20 -7.97 11.42
CA ALA A 41 19.43 -7.68 12.17
C ALA A 41 19.41 -6.29 12.83
N ALA A 42 18.69 -5.33 12.24
CA ALA A 42 18.49 -3.99 12.79
C ALA A 42 17.20 -3.87 13.66
N ARG A 43 16.57 -4.99 14.00
CA ARG A 43 15.30 -5.03 14.73
C ARG A 43 15.44 -4.44 16.13
N PRO A 44 14.57 -3.50 16.51
CA PRO A 44 14.46 -3.05 17.89
C PRO A 44 13.96 -4.18 18.81
N PRO A 45 14.26 -4.10 20.12
CA PRO A 45 13.72 -5.04 21.10
C PRO A 45 12.19 -5.09 21.10
N GLY A 46 11.61 -6.27 21.37
CA GLY A 46 10.15 -6.45 21.51
C GLY A 46 9.56 -7.38 20.45
N ARG A 47 8.22 -7.44 20.42
CA ARG A 47 7.46 -8.26 19.46
C ARG A 47 7.56 -7.64 18.07
N LEU A 48 7.69 -8.50 17.06
CA LEU A 48 7.69 -8.06 15.66
C LEU A 48 6.32 -7.53 15.28
N ARG A 49 6.32 -6.29 14.77
CA ARG A 49 5.11 -5.64 14.26
C ARG A 49 5.35 -5.12 12.86
N VAL A 50 4.28 -5.14 12.05
CA VAL A 50 4.25 -4.56 10.70
C VAL A 50 3.17 -3.50 10.66
N PHE A 51 3.50 -2.31 10.18
CA PHE A 51 2.53 -1.26 9.91
C PHE A 51 2.13 -1.28 8.44
N ALA A 52 0.84 -1.49 8.20
CA ALA A 52 0.23 -1.55 6.89
C ALA A 52 -0.62 -0.30 6.62
N TYR A 53 -0.49 0.26 5.42
CA TYR A 53 -1.17 1.48 5.00
C TYR A 53 -1.86 1.34 3.63
N GLY A 54 -1.75 0.21 2.97
CA GLY A 54 -2.27 -0.12 1.64
C GLY A 54 -3.03 -1.46 1.63
N SER A 55 -2.75 -2.32 0.63
CA SER A 55 -3.44 -3.59 0.39
C SER A 55 -3.50 -4.51 1.61
N LEU A 56 -2.46 -4.60 2.40
CA LEU A 56 -2.42 -5.45 3.59
C LEU A 56 -3.49 -5.10 4.63
N MET A 57 -4.08 -3.90 4.58
CA MET A 57 -5.17 -3.51 5.49
C MET A 57 -6.47 -4.27 5.20
N TRP A 58 -6.76 -4.56 3.95
CA TRP A 58 -7.96 -5.28 3.52
C TRP A 58 -7.67 -6.72 3.07
N ASP A 59 -6.47 -7.02 2.57
CA ASP A 59 -5.98 -8.39 2.35
C ASP A 59 -5.25 -8.93 3.59
N ARG A 60 -5.97 -9.00 4.71
CA ARG A 60 -5.42 -9.45 6.00
C ARG A 60 -4.94 -10.90 5.97
N GLY A 61 -5.43 -11.72 5.03
CA GLY A 61 -4.96 -13.08 4.82
C GLY A 61 -3.48 -13.15 4.41
N SER A 62 -2.94 -12.09 3.84
CA SER A 62 -1.51 -11.96 3.51
C SER A 62 -0.62 -11.62 4.69
N VAL A 63 -1.18 -11.24 5.85
CA VAL A 63 -0.43 -10.94 7.07
C VAL A 63 -0.81 -11.91 8.18
N PRO A 64 -0.01 -12.98 8.45
CA PRO A 64 -0.20 -13.78 9.65
C PRO A 64 0.00 -12.91 10.89
N HIS A 65 -0.99 -12.84 11.78
CA HIS A 65 -0.95 -11.99 12.96
C HIS A 65 -1.76 -12.59 14.11
N ASP A 66 -1.37 -12.24 15.34
CA ASP A 66 -2.11 -12.56 16.56
C ASP A 66 -2.81 -11.33 17.16
N GLN A 67 -2.49 -10.12 16.66
CA GLN A 67 -3.14 -8.87 17.02
C GLN A 67 -3.13 -7.90 15.84
N ALA A 68 -4.21 -7.15 15.67
CA ALA A 68 -4.32 -6.02 14.76
C ALA A 68 -4.92 -4.82 15.50
N LEU A 69 -4.29 -3.67 15.42
CA LEU A 69 -4.71 -2.41 16.03
C LEU A 69 -4.65 -1.30 14.99
N THR A 70 -5.51 -0.30 15.11
CA THR A 70 -5.35 0.95 14.39
C THR A 70 -4.09 1.67 14.86
N GLY A 71 -3.44 2.43 13.96
CA GLY A 71 -2.24 3.17 14.32
C GLY A 71 -1.97 4.34 13.37
N TRP A 72 -1.15 5.26 13.83
CA TRP A 72 -0.76 6.46 13.11
C TRP A 72 0.75 6.56 12.97
N LEU A 73 1.23 6.59 11.72
CA LEU A 73 2.62 6.85 11.39
C LEU A 73 2.80 8.36 11.21
N ARG A 74 3.32 9.03 12.23
CA ARG A 74 3.55 10.48 12.24
C ARG A 74 4.77 10.87 11.42
N GLY A 75 4.72 12.02 10.75
CA GLY A 75 5.81 12.52 9.90
C GLY A 75 5.87 11.84 8.54
N PHE A 76 4.83 11.11 8.16
CA PHE A 76 4.69 10.44 6.86
C PHE A 76 3.31 10.69 6.27
N ALA A 77 3.24 10.66 4.94
CA ALA A 77 1.99 10.75 4.19
C ALA A 77 1.87 9.60 3.19
N ARG A 78 0.65 9.09 3.05
CA ARG A 78 0.26 8.17 1.97
C ARG A 78 0.12 8.94 0.67
N ARG A 79 0.71 8.43 -0.41
CA ARG A 79 0.64 9.03 -1.75
C ARG A 79 0.59 7.95 -2.83
N TYR A 80 -0.08 8.22 -3.94
CA TYR A 80 0.10 7.50 -5.19
C TYR A 80 1.38 8.03 -5.86
N CYS A 81 2.53 7.52 -5.48
CA CYS A 81 3.85 8.04 -5.87
C CYS A 81 4.75 7.02 -6.56
N LEU A 82 4.28 5.80 -6.78
CA LEU A 82 5.02 4.71 -7.40
C LEU A 82 4.31 4.24 -8.67
N ARG A 83 5.05 4.11 -9.78
CA ARG A 83 4.54 3.48 -10.99
C ARG A 83 4.38 2.00 -10.77
N ASP A 84 3.18 1.51 -11.03
CA ASP A 84 2.83 0.11 -10.88
C ASP A 84 2.78 -0.57 -12.26
N GLU A 85 3.78 -1.39 -12.52
CA GLU A 85 3.90 -2.24 -13.71
C GLU A 85 3.63 -3.72 -13.40
N HIS A 86 3.24 -4.03 -12.14
CA HIS A 86 3.23 -5.39 -11.60
C HIS A 86 1.84 -5.91 -11.28
N ASP A 87 1.00 -5.06 -10.69
CA ASP A 87 -0.23 -5.49 -10.05
C ASP A 87 -1.49 -4.82 -10.65
N ARG A 88 -1.56 -3.49 -10.69
CA ARG A 88 -2.70 -2.70 -11.17
C ARG A 88 -2.43 -1.99 -12.49
N GLY A 89 -1.24 -2.19 -13.03
CA GLY A 89 -0.78 -1.78 -14.34
C GLY A 89 0.07 -2.87 -14.97
N THR A 90 0.62 -2.58 -16.15
CA THR A 90 1.58 -3.43 -16.87
C THR A 90 2.74 -2.57 -17.36
N PRO A 91 3.90 -3.14 -17.74
CA PRO A 91 5.01 -2.36 -18.31
C PRO A 91 4.62 -1.50 -19.53
N GLU A 92 3.62 -1.95 -20.32
CA GLU A 92 3.13 -1.25 -21.52
C GLU A 92 2.10 -0.16 -21.16
N ALA A 93 1.43 -0.29 -20.01
CA ALA A 93 0.42 0.62 -19.50
C ALA A 93 0.52 0.74 -17.97
N PRO A 94 1.54 1.42 -17.46
CA PRO A 94 1.74 1.55 -16.03
C PRO A 94 0.58 2.29 -15.35
N SER A 95 0.24 1.84 -14.15
CA SER A 95 -0.66 2.54 -13.25
C SER A 95 0.13 3.23 -12.13
N LEU A 96 -0.54 3.53 -11.03
CA LEU A 96 0.07 4.00 -9.79
C LEU A 96 -0.35 3.11 -8.62
N THR A 97 0.59 2.92 -7.69
CA THR A 97 0.31 2.32 -6.39
C THR A 97 0.72 3.25 -5.25
N LEU A 98 0.22 2.93 -4.05
CA LEU A 98 0.48 3.70 -2.85
C LEU A 98 1.88 3.46 -2.30
N GLY A 99 2.54 4.54 -1.88
CA GLY A 99 3.67 4.52 -0.97
C GLY A 99 3.42 5.43 0.22
N VAL A 100 4.15 5.26 1.30
CA VAL A 100 4.33 6.30 2.31
C VAL A 100 5.67 6.97 2.08
N GLU A 101 5.71 8.26 2.26
CA GLU A 101 6.92 9.07 2.13
C GLU A 101 7.05 10.06 3.30
N PRO A 102 8.26 10.48 3.68
CA PRO A 102 8.45 11.49 4.71
C PRO A 102 7.66 12.77 4.39
N ALA A 103 6.87 13.22 5.36
CA ALA A 103 6.04 14.42 5.27
C ALA A 103 5.90 15.05 6.67
N PRO A 104 6.85 15.89 7.09
CA PRO A 104 6.82 16.54 8.39
C PRO A 104 5.49 17.27 8.63
N GLY A 105 4.86 17.01 9.78
CA GLY A 105 3.58 17.58 10.16
C GLY A 105 2.35 16.79 9.68
N GLU A 106 2.51 15.80 8.80
CA GLU A 106 1.44 14.89 8.39
C GLU A 106 1.44 13.59 9.21
N ALA A 107 0.37 12.80 9.10
CA ALA A 107 0.28 11.48 9.69
C ALA A 107 -0.51 10.53 8.78
N CYS A 108 0.02 9.33 8.60
CA CYS A 108 -0.62 8.27 7.83
C CYS A 108 -1.31 7.28 8.77
N GLY A 109 -2.64 7.17 8.67
CA GLY A 109 -3.41 6.15 9.37
C GLY A 109 -3.23 4.77 8.73
N GLY A 110 -3.29 3.71 9.53
CA GLY A 110 -3.14 2.35 9.04
C GLY A 110 -3.38 1.29 10.12
N VAL A 111 -3.03 0.05 9.81
CA VAL A 111 -3.18 -1.08 10.73
C VAL A 111 -1.82 -1.58 11.17
N LEU A 112 -1.65 -1.71 12.47
CA LEU A 112 -0.48 -2.26 13.12
C LEU A 112 -0.74 -3.73 13.44
N PHE A 113 -0.11 -4.63 12.71
CA PHE A 113 -0.16 -6.07 12.93
C PHE A 113 0.99 -6.52 13.83
N ARG A 114 0.68 -7.33 14.85
CA ARG A 114 1.70 -8.06 15.60
C ARG A 114 1.79 -9.48 15.03
N LEU A 115 2.98 -9.87 14.60
CA LEU A 115 3.19 -11.20 14.04
C LEU A 115 3.22 -12.26 15.14
N PRO A 116 2.84 -13.54 14.84
CA PRO A 116 2.86 -14.62 15.81
C PRO A 116 4.28 -14.88 16.31
N ALA A 117 4.46 -15.14 17.60
CA ALA A 117 5.79 -15.46 18.14
C ALA A 117 6.35 -16.79 17.60
N LEU A 118 5.47 -17.74 17.35
CA LEU A 118 5.84 -19.00 16.73
C LEU A 118 5.75 -18.86 15.20
N GLY A 119 6.86 -19.12 14.50
CA GLY A 119 6.93 -18.94 13.05
C GLY A 119 7.00 -17.50 12.59
N GLU A 120 7.54 -16.59 13.42
CA GLU A 120 7.65 -15.17 13.14
C GLU A 120 8.38 -14.86 11.83
N ASP A 121 9.47 -15.57 11.53
CA ASP A 121 10.24 -15.42 10.29
C ASP A 121 9.42 -15.79 9.05
N GLU A 122 8.66 -16.88 9.10
CA GLU A 122 7.80 -17.30 8.00
C GLU A 122 6.62 -16.34 7.82
N ALA A 123 6.07 -15.82 8.92
CA ALA A 123 5.04 -14.79 8.88
C ALA A 123 5.55 -13.51 8.21
N LEU A 124 6.75 -13.06 8.59
CA LEU A 124 7.39 -11.91 7.96
C LEU A 124 7.73 -12.18 6.49
N TRP A 125 8.22 -13.37 6.17
CA TRP A 125 8.54 -13.74 4.79
C TRP A 125 7.31 -13.66 3.86
N LYS A 126 6.13 -14.04 4.34
CA LYS A 126 4.89 -13.91 3.59
C LYS A 126 4.57 -12.45 3.28
N VAL A 127 4.69 -11.56 4.28
CA VAL A 127 4.52 -10.11 4.09
C VAL A 127 5.57 -9.55 3.14
N TRP A 128 6.83 -9.95 3.30
CA TRP A 128 7.95 -9.49 2.48
C TRP A 128 7.76 -9.82 1.00
N ARG A 129 7.32 -11.03 0.70
CA ARG A 129 7.02 -11.46 -0.68
C ARG A 129 5.81 -10.76 -1.28
N HIS A 130 4.93 -10.21 -0.46
CA HIS A 130 3.80 -9.40 -0.93
C HIS A 130 4.25 -7.98 -1.29
N GLU A 131 5.11 -7.36 -0.48
CA GLU A 131 5.44 -5.94 -0.59
C GLU A 131 6.69 -5.66 -1.46
N MET A 132 7.72 -6.50 -1.38
CA MET A 132 9.07 -6.18 -1.87
C MET A 132 9.44 -6.68 -3.28
N PRO A 133 8.63 -7.45 -4.02
CA PRO A 133 9.05 -8.00 -5.31
C PRO A 133 9.31 -6.96 -6.40
N SER A 134 8.67 -5.80 -6.34
CA SER A 134 8.84 -4.70 -7.28
C SER A 134 10.14 -3.91 -7.07
N GLY A 135 10.73 -4.00 -5.86
CA GLY A 135 11.98 -3.32 -5.51
C GLY A 135 11.85 -1.85 -5.15
N PHE A 136 10.71 -1.21 -5.34
CA PHE A 136 10.53 0.23 -5.13
C PHE A 136 10.18 0.62 -3.67
N TYR A 137 10.25 -0.31 -2.73
CA TYR A 137 10.11 -0.02 -1.30
C TYR A 137 11.40 -0.24 -0.53
N LEU A 138 11.59 0.58 0.48
CA LEU A 138 12.59 0.42 1.53
C LEU A 138 11.91 -0.03 2.82
N ALA A 139 12.35 -1.16 3.36
CA ALA A 139 11.88 -1.62 4.65
C ALA A 139 12.51 -0.78 5.78
N GLN A 140 11.69 -0.13 6.59
CA GLN A 140 12.15 0.77 7.65
C GLN A 140 11.45 0.50 8.99
N TRP A 141 12.21 0.60 10.08
CA TRP A 141 11.71 0.59 11.44
C TRP A 141 11.25 1.99 11.83
N VAL A 142 9.97 2.13 12.14
CA VAL A 142 9.29 3.39 12.42
C VAL A 142 8.58 3.35 13.78
N ASP A 143 8.29 4.53 14.32
CA ASP A 143 7.46 4.68 15.52
C ASP A 143 6.00 4.88 15.11
N VAL A 144 5.12 3.99 15.57
CA VAL A 144 3.68 4.02 15.31
C VAL A 144 2.95 4.27 16.61
N ALA A 145 2.14 5.32 16.67
CA ALA A 145 1.21 5.55 17.76
C ALA A 145 0.01 4.61 17.58
N ALA A 146 -0.15 3.63 18.47
CA ALA A 146 -1.19 2.61 18.39
C ALA A 146 -2.42 2.98 19.20
N GLY A 147 -3.60 2.53 18.76
CA GLY A 147 -4.87 2.72 19.44
C GLY A 147 -5.49 4.11 19.27
N PRO A 148 -6.76 4.28 19.72
CA PRO A 148 -7.53 5.53 19.52
C PRO A 148 -6.96 6.71 20.31
N ASP A 149 -6.31 6.47 21.44
CA ASP A 149 -5.82 7.51 22.35
C ASP A 149 -4.33 7.83 22.18
N GLY A 150 -3.69 7.24 21.16
CA GLY A 150 -2.27 7.47 20.87
C GLY A 150 -1.36 6.97 21.97
N GLU A 151 -1.54 5.71 22.40
CA GLU A 151 -0.66 5.03 23.35
C GLU A 151 0.82 5.21 22.99
N ALA A 152 1.70 4.97 23.94
CA ALA A 152 3.15 5.13 23.73
C ALA A 152 3.58 4.48 22.40
N PRO A 153 4.35 5.20 21.58
CA PRO A 153 4.75 4.71 20.25
C PRO A 153 5.42 3.34 20.38
N CYS A 154 5.05 2.42 19.50
CA CYS A 154 5.72 1.14 19.38
C CYS A 154 6.47 1.05 18.06
N ARG A 155 7.61 0.35 18.08
CA ARG A 155 8.41 0.12 16.87
C ARG A 155 7.74 -0.91 15.97
N ALA A 156 7.63 -0.58 14.69
CA ALA A 156 7.10 -1.45 13.65
C ALA A 156 7.93 -1.36 12.39
N LEU A 157 7.94 -2.43 11.62
CA LEU A 157 8.46 -2.45 10.26
C LEU A 157 7.38 -1.90 9.32
N THR A 158 7.77 -1.05 8.38
CA THR A 158 6.91 -0.62 7.27
C THR A 158 7.69 -0.50 5.98
N PHE A 159 7.00 -0.33 4.86
CA PHE A 159 7.57 -0.29 3.51
C PHE A 159 7.40 1.12 2.96
N VAL A 160 8.48 1.89 2.98
CA VAL A 160 8.52 3.31 2.57
C VAL A 160 8.88 3.39 1.08
N ALA A 161 8.26 4.28 0.33
CA ALA A 161 8.60 4.50 -1.07
C ALA A 161 10.08 4.91 -1.22
N ASP A 162 10.81 4.23 -2.09
CA ASP A 162 12.18 4.60 -2.44
C ASP A 162 12.15 5.73 -3.49
N SER A 163 12.41 6.95 -3.06
CA SER A 163 12.46 8.11 -3.95
C SER A 163 13.64 8.09 -4.95
N GLY A 164 14.60 7.17 -4.77
CA GLY A 164 15.71 6.95 -5.71
C GLY A 164 15.41 5.88 -6.77
N HIS A 165 14.31 5.15 -6.65
CA HIS A 165 13.96 4.09 -7.59
C HIS A 165 13.42 4.64 -8.91
N GLU A 166 13.74 3.99 -10.04
CA GLU A 166 13.30 4.42 -11.38
C GLU A 166 11.77 4.50 -11.56
N LEU A 167 11.02 3.69 -10.81
CA LEU A 167 9.55 3.70 -10.80
C LEU A 167 8.95 4.73 -9.82
N TYR A 168 9.77 5.55 -9.15
CA TYR A 168 9.25 6.61 -8.31
C TYR A 168 8.70 7.76 -9.18
N ALA A 169 7.39 7.96 -9.13
CA ALA A 169 6.70 8.99 -9.90
C ALA A 169 6.69 10.37 -9.21
N GLY A 170 7.03 10.40 -7.90
CA GLY A 170 6.97 11.62 -7.10
C GLY A 170 5.55 12.12 -6.84
N ARG A 171 5.46 13.39 -6.47
CA ARG A 171 4.18 14.04 -6.22
C ARG A 171 3.57 14.54 -7.52
N MET A 172 2.36 14.08 -7.80
CA MET A 172 1.59 14.42 -9.00
C MET A 172 0.33 15.19 -8.61
N PRO A 173 -0.22 16.03 -9.49
CA PRO A 173 -1.55 16.65 -9.32
C PRO A 173 -2.63 15.56 -9.16
N GLU A 174 -3.58 15.76 -8.23
CA GLU A 174 -4.66 14.78 -7.99
C GLU A 174 -5.47 14.47 -9.26
N ALA A 175 -5.65 15.44 -10.16
CA ALA A 175 -6.34 15.23 -11.41
C ALA A 175 -5.63 14.25 -12.35
N GLU A 176 -4.30 14.28 -12.38
CA GLU A 176 -3.45 13.37 -13.16
C GLU A 176 -3.44 11.98 -12.53
N VAL A 177 -3.30 11.91 -11.20
CA VAL A 177 -3.43 10.64 -10.45
C VAL A 177 -4.77 9.97 -10.77
N ALA A 178 -5.88 10.72 -10.64
CA ALA A 178 -7.22 10.19 -10.91
C ALA A 178 -7.38 9.70 -12.37
N GLU A 179 -6.76 10.38 -13.35
CA GLU A 179 -6.76 9.97 -14.75
C GLU A 179 -6.05 8.62 -14.95
N ILE A 180 -4.90 8.43 -14.30
CA ILE A 180 -4.14 7.18 -14.37
C ILE A 180 -4.91 6.05 -13.67
N LEU A 181 -5.45 6.29 -12.46
CA LEU A 181 -6.20 5.30 -11.70
C LEU A 181 -7.49 4.86 -12.40
N ALA A 182 -8.15 5.77 -13.13
CA ALA A 182 -9.36 5.46 -13.90
C ALA A 182 -9.11 4.50 -15.08
N ARG A 183 -7.85 4.34 -15.52
CA ARG A 183 -7.48 3.48 -16.65
C ARG A 183 -6.61 2.30 -16.26
N GLY A 184 -6.03 2.32 -15.05
CA GLY A 184 -5.08 1.32 -14.61
C GLY A 184 -5.72 -0.06 -14.46
N VAL A 185 -5.19 -1.04 -15.21
CA VAL A 185 -5.60 -2.45 -15.15
C VAL A 185 -4.37 -3.33 -15.30
N GLY A 186 -4.18 -4.24 -14.36
CA GLY A 186 -3.08 -5.19 -14.37
C GLY A 186 -3.50 -6.61 -13.96
N PRO A 187 -2.54 -7.50 -13.72
CA PRO A 187 -2.81 -8.90 -13.38
C PRO A 187 -3.62 -9.09 -12.07
N GLN A 188 -3.45 -8.17 -11.14
CA GLN A 188 -4.15 -8.20 -9.84
C GLN A 188 -5.46 -7.40 -9.83
N GLY A 189 -5.91 -6.90 -11.00
CA GLY A 189 -7.15 -6.15 -11.15
C GLY A 189 -6.95 -4.68 -11.48
N THR A 190 -7.94 -3.86 -11.17
CA THR A 190 -7.95 -2.44 -11.53
C THR A 190 -7.41 -1.55 -10.41
N ALA A 191 -6.76 -0.44 -10.78
CA ALA A 191 -6.30 0.58 -9.83
C ALA A 191 -7.48 1.29 -9.15
N ALA A 192 -8.61 1.44 -9.84
CA ALA A 192 -9.84 1.99 -9.27
C ALA A 192 -10.40 1.11 -8.14
N ALA A 193 -10.37 -0.22 -8.28
CA ALA A 193 -10.79 -1.13 -7.20
C ALA A 193 -9.82 -1.06 -6.02
N TYR A 194 -8.50 -1.05 -6.26
CA TYR A 194 -7.50 -0.88 -5.22
C TYR A 194 -7.70 0.42 -4.41
N LEU A 195 -8.00 1.54 -5.10
CA LEU A 195 -8.32 2.81 -4.44
C LEU A 195 -9.56 2.68 -3.55
N LEU A 196 -10.65 2.10 -4.10
CA LEU A 196 -11.91 1.92 -3.39
C LEU A 196 -11.74 1.04 -2.15
N ASP A 197 -11.12 -0.15 -2.32
CA ASP A 197 -10.88 -1.12 -1.23
C ASP A 197 -10.06 -0.50 -0.10
N THR A 198 -9.03 0.30 -0.45
CA THR A 198 -8.18 0.96 0.55
C THR A 198 -8.94 2.08 1.28
N ALA A 199 -9.70 2.91 0.56
CA ALA A 199 -10.51 3.96 1.17
C ALA A 199 -11.59 3.37 2.10
N GLU A 200 -12.25 2.29 1.68
CA GLU A 200 -13.26 1.60 2.49
C GLU A 200 -12.63 0.92 3.72
N ALA A 201 -11.44 0.33 3.58
CA ALA A 201 -10.72 -0.24 4.72
C ALA A 201 -10.42 0.82 5.78
N LEU A 202 -9.91 1.98 5.37
CA LEU A 202 -9.64 3.09 6.28
C LEU A 202 -10.91 3.62 6.97
N ARG A 203 -12.01 3.75 6.24
CA ARG A 203 -13.30 4.15 6.84
C ARG A 203 -13.78 3.13 7.88
N ARG A 204 -13.67 1.82 7.59
CA ARG A 204 -14.02 0.74 8.55
C ARG A 204 -13.19 0.78 9.82
N GLU A 205 -11.93 1.20 9.71
CA GLU A 205 -11.04 1.39 10.87
C GLU A 205 -11.22 2.75 11.57
N GLY A 206 -12.18 3.58 11.14
CA GLY A 206 -12.41 4.90 11.72
C GLY A 206 -11.35 5.95 11.35
N MET A 207 -10.56 5.72 10.31
CA MET A 207 -9.48 6.58 9.84
C MET A 207 -9.69 7.02 8.39
N PRO A 208 -10.79 7.72 8.03
CA PRO A 208 -11.01 8.15 6.66
C PRO A 208 -9.83 9.01 6.16
N ASP A 209 -9.43 8.79 4.90
CA ASP A 209 -8.33 9.53 4.27
C ASP A 209 -8.89 10.50 3.24
N PRO A 210 -8.80 11.82 3.49
CA PRO A 210 -9.39 12.82 2.59
C PRO A 210 -8.80 12.81 1.17
N LEU A 211 -7.53 12.38 1.00
CA LEU A 211 -6.92 12.25 -0.33
C LEU A 211 -7.58 11.12 -1.11
N LEU A 212 -7.74 9.94 -0.48
CA LEU A 212 -8.36 8.80 -1.15
C LEU A 212 -9.84 9.06 -1.44
N ASP A 213 -10.54 9.79 -0.56
CA ASP A 213 -11.93 10.17 -0.79
C ASP A 213 -12.08 11.07 -2.02
N ARG A 214 -11.24 12.13 -2.13
CA ARG A 214 -11.26 13.02 -3.32
C ARG A 214 -10.85 12.27 -4.61
N LEU A 215 -9.88 11.38 -4.53
CA LEU A 215 -9.48 10.55 -5.68
C LEU A 215 -10.61 9.60 -6.09
N ALA A 216 -11.31 8.98 -5.14
CA ALA A 216 -12.45 8.11 -5.44
C ALA A 216 -13.58 8.88 -6.16
N ASP A 217 -13.91 10.10 -5.70
CA ASP A 217 -14.88 10.95 -6.37
C ASP A 217 -14.43 11.31 -7.79
N ALA A 218 -13.17 11.69 -7.96
CA ALA A 218 -12.61 12.06 -9.25
C ALA A 218 -12.51 10.89 -10.24
N VAL A 219 -12.16 9.69 -9.78
CA VAL A 219 -12.16 8.44 -10.59
C VAL A 219 -13.58 8.03 -10.94
N GLY A 220 -14.52 8.10 -9.99
CA GLY A 220 -15.93 7.80 -10.23
C GLY A 220 -16.54 8.68 -11.32
N ALA A 221 -16.26 9.99 -11.30
CA ALA A 221 -16.70 10.92 -12.33
C ALA A 221 -16.15 10.56 -13.72
N ARG A 222 -14.87 10.16 -13.82
CA ARG A 222 -14.25 9.75 -15.09
C ARG A 222 -14.82 8.45 -15.65
N LEU A 223 -15.11 7.49 -14.80
CA LEU A 223 -15.68 6.21 -15.23
C LEU A 223 -17.15 6.33 -15.63
N ALA A 224 -17.86 7.36 -15.17
CA ALA A 224 -19.28 7.56 -15.47
C ALA A 224 -19.51 8.32 -16.79
N GLY A 225 -18.58 9.20 -17.19
CA GLY A 225 -18.64 9.94 -18.48
C GLY A 225 -18.20 9.10 -19.63
#